data_fa025712e106e7e0f28098cb22725c85
#
_entry.id   fa025712e106e7e0f28098cb22725c85
#
_cell.length_a   1.000
_cell.length_b   1.000
_cell.length_c   1.000
_cell.angle_alpha   90.00
_cell.angle_beta   90.00
_cell.angle_gamma   90.00
#
_symmetry.space_group_name_H-M   'P 1'
#
loop_
_entity.id
_entity.type
_entity.pdbx_description
1 polymer ?
#
loop_
_entity_poly.entity_id
_entity_poly.type
_entity_poly.pdbx_seq_one_letter_code
_entity_poly.pdbx_strand_id
1 'polypeptide(L)'
;MNTTFDKTRFVKLLKWEMMTGRKDYMRFAIGIALTLTFLFCATIISLYFDDMNRYPEDVMLGFKKGIAMKLSVFAWTVYLFAIFLGASFVFKNVASKQQRIAFFSLPASNLEKFLVRLLHVMIGYPLCFLVALAFADIMQLFLSFILLKGPDYSVVVESVTALFTPIYNDINGEIIKGCLLFPNGFTLVGITESLSYFTFLAFNYAFWIFCGTLFRRNAWLLTLASQVVIGFVVIMILRVLCFPSVDNSLDESSVLALAYLCIAIAWVVIALMYWGSYR
;
A
#
# COMPACT_ATOMS: atom_id res chain seq x y z
N MET A 1 -29.30 -6.76 24.32
CA MET A 1 -28.20 -7.12 23.37
C MET A 1 -26.94 -7.33 24.19
N ASN A 2 -26.31 -8.51 24.13
CA ASN A 2 -25.04 -8.74 24.83
C ASN A 2 -23.96 -7.81 24.23
N THR A 3 -23.48 -6.89 25.03
CA THR A 3 -22.44 -5.91 24.65
C THR A 3 -21.02 -6.48 24.74
N THR A 4 -20.90 -7.70 25.29
CA THR A 4 -19.59 -8.38 25.48
C THR A 4 -19.13 -9.04 24.18
N PHE A 5 -17.83 -8.89 23.89
CA PHE A 5 -17.15 -9.51 22.76
C PHE A 5 -17.11 -11.04 22.92
N ASP A 6 -17.54 -11.77 21.88
CA ASP A 6 -17.50 -13.24 21.83
C ASP A 6 -16.66 -13.70 20.62
N LYS A 7 -15.57 -14.40 20.93
CA LYS A 7 -14.60 -14.89 19.93
C LYS A 7 -15.25 -15.84 18.92
N THR A 8 -16.13 -16.74 19.38
CA THR A 8 -16.80 -17.73 18.51
C THR A 8 -17.72 -17.05 17.51
N ARG A 9 -18.49 -16.07 17.98
CA ARG A 9 -19.39 -15.27 17.15
C ARG A 9 -18.61 -14.42 16.16
N PHE A 10 -17.48 -13.81 16.61
CA PHE A 10 -16.59 -13.02 15.76
C PHE A 10 -16.02 -13.84 14.59
N VAL A 11 -15.51 -15.05 14.83
CA VAL A 11 -14.95 -15.92 13.76
C VAL A 11 -16.05 -16.33 12.76
N LYS A 12 -17.27 -16.65 13.24
CA LYS A 12 -18.39 -16.97 12.34
C LYS A 12 -18.77 -15.77 11.47
N LEU A 13 -18.78 -14.56 12.04
CA LEU A 13 -19.09 -13.34 11.34
C LEU A 13 -18.00 -13.01 10.30
N LEU A 14 -16.73 -13.20 10.64
CA LEU A 14 -15.60 -13.01 9.70
C LEU A 14 -15.70 -13.97 8.51
N LYS A 15 -15.98 -15.25 8.77
CA LYS A 15 -16.18 -16.25 7.71
C LYS A 15 -17.36 -15.89 6.80
N TRP A 16 -18.45 -15.42 7.37
CA TRP A 16 -19.60 -14.96 6.60
C TRP A 16 -19.29 -13.76 5.72
N GLU A 17 -18.58 -12.73 6.26
CA GLU A 17 -18.19 -11.54 5.50
C GLU A 17 -17.24 -11.90 4.35
N MET A 18 -16.27 -12.79 4.58
CA MET A 18 -15.36 -13.26 3.53
C MET A 18 -16.09 -14.01 2.41
N MET A 19 -17.08 -14.85 2.75
CA MET A 19 -17.90 -15.56 1.75
C MET A 19 -18.76 -14.60 0.94
N THR A 20 -19.37 -13.63 1.60
CA THR A 20 -20.24 -12.63 0.95
C THR A 20 -19.44 -11.70 0.03
N GLY A 21 -18.21 -11.30 0.44
CA GLY A 21 -17.31 -10.46 -0.32
C GLY A 21 -16.60 -11.16 -1.48
N ARG A 22 -16.72 -12.48 -1.65
CA ARG A 22 -15.95 -13.27 -2.63
C ARG A 22 -16.02 -12.73 -4.06
N LYS A 23 -17.21 -12.30 -4.51
CA LYS A 23 -17.38 -11.77 -5.87
C LYS A 23 -16.62 -10.45 -6.08
N ASP A 24 -16.59 -9.60 -5.07
CA ASP A 24 -15.86 -8.33 -5.13
C ASP A 24 -14.34 -8.56 -5.11
N TYR A 25 -13.86 -9.49 -4.32
CA TYR A 25 -12.46 -9.92 -4.34
C TYR A 25 -12.02 -10.47 -5.68
N MET A 26 -12.84 -11.34 -6.28
CA MET A 26 -12.53 -11.91 -7.60
C MET A 26 -12.46 -10.81 -8.68
N ARG A 27 -13.39 -9.87 -8.70
CA ARG A 27 -13.38 -8.74 -9.64
C ARG A 27 -12.15 -7.87 -9.46
N PHE A 28 -11.80 -7.59 -8.21
CA PHE A 28 -10.63 -6.80 -7.86
C PHE A 28 -9.33 -7.51 -8.26
N ALA A 29 -9.18 -8.79 -7.90
CA ALA A 29 -8.02 -9.60 -8.25
C ALA A 29 -7.83 -9.73 -9.77
N ILE A 30 -8.91 -9.99 -10.52
CA ILE A 30 -8.86 -10.07 -11.98
C ILE A 30 -8.46 -8.73 -12.59
N GLY A 31 -9.03 -7.61 -12.12
CA GLY A 31 -8.67 -6.29 -12.62
C GLY A 31 -7.18 -5.98 -12.42
N ILE A 32 -6.65 -6.23 -11.24
CA ILE A 32 -5.22 -6.03 -10.96
C ILE A 32 -4.35 -7.01 -11.76
N ALA A 33 -4.73 -8.30 -11.81
CA ALA A 33 -3.99 -9.30 -12.55
C ALA A 33 -3.87 -8.93 -14.03
N LEU A 34 -4.95 -8.50 -14.66
CA LEU A 34 -4.94 -8.05 -16.06
C LEU A 34 -4.04 -6.82 -16.26
N THR A 35 -4.12 -5.84 -15.37
CA THR A 35 -3.30 -4.62 -15.45
C THR A 35 -1.81 -4.95 -15.31
N LEU A 36 -1.44 -5.73 -14.29
CA LEU A 36 -0.04 -6.12 -14.08
C LEU A 36 0.47 -7.01 -15.21
N THR A 37 -0.32 -8.01 -15.65
CA THR A 37 0.06 -8.90 -16.76
C THR A 37 0.27 -8.11 -18.04
N PHE A 38 -0.62 -7.18 -18.36
CA PHE A 38 -0.49 -6.34 -19.55
C PHE A 38 0.82 -5.54 -19.52
N LEU A 39 1.12 -4.88 -18.38
CA LEU A 39 2.34 -4.08 -18.25
C LEU A 39 3.61 -4.95 -18.27
N PHE A 40 3.61 -6.07 -17.59
CA PHE A 40 4.76 -6.98 -17.56
C PHE A 40 5.01 -7.59 -18.93
N CYS A 41 3.98 -8.04 -19.63
CA CYS A 41 4.11 -8.58 -20.98
C CYS A 41 4.51 -7.51 -21.99
N ALA A 42 3.98 -6.28 -21.86
CA ALA A 42 4.36 -5.17 -22.74
C ALA A 42 5.85 -4.84 -22.64
N THR A 43 6.43 -4.89 -21.42
CA THR A 43 7.87 -4.66 -21.24
C THR A 43 8.72 -5.77 -21.87
N ILE A 44 8.30 -7.04 -21.78
CA ILE A 44 9.00 -8.15 -22.43
C ILE A 44 8.94 -8.03 -23.96
N ILE A 45 7.78 -7.65 -24.48
CA ILE A 45 7.60 -7.42 -25.93
C ILE A 45 8.48 -6.25 -26.40
N SER A 46 8.55 -5.16 -25.64
CA SER A 46 9.45 -4.04 -25.94
C SER A 46 10.91 -4.49 -26.02
N LEU A 47 11.38 -5.30 -25.07
CA LEU A 47 12.74 -5.87 -25.09
C LEU A 47 13.01 -6.75 -26.29
N TYR A 48 12.01 -7.49 -26.74
CA TYR A 48 12.13 -8.33 -27.94
C TYR A 48 12.33 -7.47 -29.21
N PHE A 49 11.57 -6.37 -29.35
CA PHE A 49 11.71 -5.44 -30.49
C PHE A 49 13.00 -4.62 -30.43
N ASP A 50 13.58 -4.38 -29.28
CA ASP A 50 14.88 -3.71 -29.12
C ASP A 50 16.07 -4.63 -29.46
N ASP A 51 15.81 -5.81 -30.06
CA ASP A 51 16.84 -6.77 -30.51
C ASP A 51 17.86 -7.13 -29.41
N MET A 52 17.41 -7.19 -28.15
CA MET A 52 18.26 -7.49 -26.99
C MET A 52 19.04 -8.81 -27.15
N ASN A 53 18.57 -9.73 -27.96
CA ASN A 53 19.26 -11.00 -28.28
C ASN A 53 20.61 -10.82 -28.99
N ARG A 54 20.95 -9.61 -29.42
CA ARG A 54 22.26 -9.29 -30.07
C ARG A 54 23.35 -8.93 -29.07
N TYR A 55 22.99 -8.66 -27.79
CA TYR A 55 23.95 -8.30 -26.77
C TYR A 55 24.54 -9.56 -26.11
N PRO A 56 25.78 -9.47 -25.56
CA PRO A 56 26.36 -10.53 -24.73
C PRO A 56 25.46 -10.87 -23.54
N GLU A 57 25.50 -12.12 -23.08
CA GLU A 57 24.59 -12.60 -22.02
C GLU A 57 24.68 -11.81 -20.71
N ASP A 58 25.87 -11.40 -20.31
CA ASP A 58 26.14 -10.57 -19.12
C ASP A 58 25.49 -9.18 -19.21
N VAL A 59 25.54 -8.54 -20.39
CA VAL A 59 24.91 -7.24 -20.64
C VAL A 59 23.38 -7.42 -20.63
N MET A 60 22.87 -8.44 -21.31
CA MET A 60 21.44 -8.75 -21.33
C MET A 60 20.90 -9.07 -19.92
N LEU A 61 21.67 -9.79 -19.12
CA LEU A 61 21.34 -10.11 -17.73
C LEU A 61 21.19 -8.83 -16.88
N GLY A 62 22.12 -7.89 -17.02
CA GLY A 62 22.08 -6.58 -16.34
C GLY A 62 20.83 -5.77 -16.72
N PHE A 63 20.49 -5.73 -18.00
CA PHE A 63 19.27 -5.07 -18.49
C PHE A 63 17.98 -5.70 -17.93
N LYS A 64 17.86 -7.03 -18.00
CA LYS A 64 16.71 -7.75 -17.47
C LYS A 64 16.52 -7.50 -15.96
N LYS A 65 17.62 -7.53 -15.19
CA LYS A 65 17.59 -7.21 -13.76
C LYS A 65 17.15 -5.78 -13.51
N GLY A 66 17.66 -4.80 -14.25
CA GLY A 66 17.26 -3.41 -14.13
C GLY A 66 15.78 -3.19 -14.44
N ILE A 67 15.22 -3.91 -15.41
CA ILE A 67 13.80 -3.86 -15.73
C ILE A 67 12.95 -4.54 -14.63
N ALA A 68 13.36 -5.71 -14.14
CA ALA A 68 12.67 -6.37 -13.05
C ALA A 68 12.60 -5.48 -11.80
N MET A 69 13.67 -4.74 -11.50
CA MET A 69 13.67 -3.75 -10.43
C MET A 69 12.68 -2.61 -10.67
N LYS A 70 12.60 -2.05 -11.87
CA LYS A 70 11.62 -1.01 -12.22
C LYS A 70 10.18 -1.53 -12.12
N LEU A 71 9.93 -2.74 -12.61
CA LEU A 71 8.62 -3.40 -12.51
C LEU A 71 8.23 -3.70 -11.06
N SER A 72 9.19 -4.06 -10.22
CA SER A 72 9.02 -4.27 -8.79
C SER A 72 8.58 -2.98 -8.08
N VAL A 73 9.25 -1.84 -8.34
CA VAL A 73 8.84 -0.54 -7.79
C VAL A 73 7.42 -0.17 -8.25
N PHE A 74 7.12 -0.42 -9.53
CA PHE A 74 5.78 -0.20 -10.05
C PHE A 74 4.73 -1.11 -9.37
N ALA A 75 5.04 -2.40 -9.17
CA ALA A 75 4.17 -3.34 -8.48
C ALA A 75 3.88 -2.88 -7.04
N TRP A 76 4.89 -2.38 -6.30
CA TRP A 76 4.69 -1.80 -4.98
C TRP A 76 3.79 -0.55 -5.00
N THR A 77 3.94 0.31 -6.00
CA THR A 77 3.06 1.48 -6.16
C THR A 77 1.61 1.05 -6.38
N VAL A 78 1.38 0.08 -7.26
CA VAL A 78 0.03 -0.50 -7.49
C VAL A 78 -0.50 -1.17 -6.23
N TYR A 79 0.35 -1.86 -5.46
CA TYR A 79 -0.02 -2.46 -4.18
C TYR A 79 -0.54 -1.44 -3.16
N LEU A 80 0.18 -0.34 -2.97
CA LEU A 80 -0.24 0.73 -2.06
C LEU A 80 -1.58 1.34 -2.51
N PHE A 81 -1.72 1.61 -3.81
CA PHE A 81 -2.97 2.12 -4.37
C PHE A 81 -4.13 1.13 -4.18
N ALA A 82 -3.87 -0.17 -4.40
CA ALA A 82 -4.86 -1.23 -4.21
C ALA A 82 -5.32 -1.36 -2.75
N ILE A 83 -4.39 -1.24 -1.78
CA ILE A 83 -4.73 -1.24 -0.35
C ILE A 83 -5.60 -0.05 0.01
N PHE A 84 -5.26 1.14 -0.46
CA PHE A 84 -6.02 2.35 -0.18
C PHE A 84 -7.41 2.29 -0.81
N LEU A 85 -7.53 1.85 -2.06
CA LEU A 85 -8.82 1.59 -2.70
C LEU A 85 -9.65 0.57 -1.90
N GLY A 86 -9.02 -0.52 -1.48
CA GLY A 86 -9.65 -1.54 -0.64
C GLY A 86 -10.20 -0.93 0.65
N ALA A 87 -9.42 -0.06 1.31
CA ALA A 87 -9.82 0.62 2.53
C ALA A 87 -11.10 1.46 2.34
N SER A 88 -11.28 2.12 1.18
CA SER A 88 -12.50 2.87 0.89
C SER A 88 -13.76 2.02 0.76
N PHE A 89 -13.61 0.71 0.51
CA PHE A 89 -14.73 -0.22 0.35
C PHE A 89 -15.20 -0.89 1.65
N VAL A 90 -14.64 -0.53 2.80
CA VAL A 90 -15.01 -1.10 4.12
C VAL A 90 -16.53 -1.10 4.33
N PHE A 91 -17.24 -0.07 3.88
CA PHE A 91 -18.69 0.06 4.07
C PHE A 91 -19.51 -0.07 2.77
N LYS A 92 -18.92 -0.57 1.68
CA LYS A 92 -19.62 -0.77 0.40
C LYS A 92 -20.89 -1.64 0.58
N ASN A 93 -20.79 -2.69 1.41
CA ASN A 93 -21.91 -3.61 1.68
C ASN A 93 -23.02 -3.00 2.56
N VAL A 94 -22.91 -1.74 2.99
CA VAL A 94 -23.94 -0.99 3.75
C VAL A 94 -24.51 0.17 2.90
N ALA A 95 -24.12 0.28 1.64
CA ALA A 95 -24.58 1.35 0.76
C ALA A 95 -26.09 1.26 0.47
N SER A 96 -26.64 0.04 0.30
CA SER A 96 -28.08 -0.14 0.04
C SER A 96 -28.89 -0.29 1.33
N LYS A 97 -30.16 0.14 1.30
CA LYS A 97 -31.08 0.04 2.46
C LYS A 97 -31.25 -1.41 2.93
N GLN A 98 -31.40 -2.35 2.00
CA GLN A 98 -31.61 -3.77 2.32
C GLN A 98 -30.37 -4.39 2.98
N GLN A 99 -29.18 -4.09 2.46
CA GLN A 99 -27.91 -4.55 3.05
C GLN A 99 -27.68 -4.00 4.44
N ARG A 100 -28.05 -2.73 4.69
CA ARG A 100 -28.01 -2.14 6.03
C ARG A 100 -28.90 -2.88 7.01
N ILE A 101 -30.16 -3.13 6.65
CA ILE A 101 -31.10 -3.87 7.51
C ILE A 101 -30.53 -5.25 7.83
N ALA A 102 -30.09 -5.99 6.81
CA ALA A 102 -29.49 -7.31 7.00
C ALA A 102 -28.26 -7.29 7.91
N PHE A 103 -27.39 -6.28 7.77
CA PHE A 103 -26.20 -6.15 8.59
C PHE A 103 -26.51 -5.76 10.05
N PHE A 104 -27.42 -4.83 10.25
CA PHE A 104 -27.80 -4.41 11.62
C PHE A 104 -28.62 -5.46 12.35
N SER A 105 -29.35 -6.34 11.64
CA SER A 105 -30.09 -7.45 12.24
C SER A 105 -29.18 -8.62 12.71
N LEU A 106 -27.88 -8.64 12.31
CA LEU A 106 -26.96 -9.68 12.78
C LEU A 106 -26.79 -9.61 14.31
N PRO A 107 -26.84 -10.76 15.01
CA PRO A 107 -26.74 -10.83 16.48
C PRO A 107 -25.27 -10.70 16.93
N ALA A 108 -24.63 -9.58 16.65
CA ALA A 108 -23.24 -9.29 16.97
C ALA A 108 -23.13 -7.86 17.53
N SER A 109 -22.12 -7.60 18.36
CA SER A 109 -21.85 -6.26 18.89
C SER A 109 -21.35 -5.33 17.77
N ASN A 110 -21.54 -4.02 17.91
CA ASN A 110 -21.06 -3.05 16.92
C ASN A 110 -19.55 -3.11 16.76
N LEU A 111 -18.82 -3.38 17.84
CA LEU A 111 -17.37 -3.54 17.82
C LEU A 111 -16.96 -4.77 17.00
N GLU A 112 -17.63 -5.92 17.18
CA GLU A 112 -17.36 -7.12 16.40
C GLU A 112 -17.61 -6.87 14.91
N LYS A 113 -18.71 -6.20 14.58
CA LYS A 113 -19.07 -5.86 13.20
C LYS A 113 -18.03 -4.95 12.55
N PHE A 114 -17.54 -3.94 13.28
CA PHE A 114 -16.51 -3.02 12.79
C PHE A 114 -15.17 -3.73 12.60
N LEU A 115 -14.70 -4.48 13.62
CA LEU A 115 -13.44 -5.21 13.55
C LEU A 115 -13.41 -6.25 12.44
N VAL A 116 -14.52 -6.99 12.23
CA VAL A 116 -14.60 -7.95 11.12
C VAL A 116 -14.41 -7.27 9.78
N ARG A 117 -15.03 -6.12 9.57
CA ARG A 117 -14.88 -5.38 8.32
C ARG A 117 -13.49 -4.81 8.13
N LEU A 118 -12.91 -4.28 9.21
CA LEU A 118 -11.54 -3.79 9.20
C LEU A 118 -10.59 -4.91 8.80
N LEU A 119 -10.67 -6.06 9.46
CA LEU A 119 -9.84 -7.23 9.14
C LEU A 119 -10.08 -7.79 7.73
N HIS A 120 -11.35 -7.83 7.30
CA HIS A 120 -11.72 -8.25 5.96
C HIS A 120 -10.99 -7.41 4.89
N VAL A 121 -10.93 -6.10 5.06
CA VAL A 121 -10.24 -5.21 4.13
C VAL A 121 -8.72 -5.29 4.30
N MET A 122 -8.20 -5.29 5.53
CA MET A 122 -6.77 -5.35 5.81
C MET A 122 -6.09 -6.63 5.33
N ILE A 123 -6.80 -7.74 5.28
CA ILE A 123 -6.24 -9.04 4.88
C ILE A 123 -6.68 -9.41 3.47
N GLY A 124 -7.96 -9.21 3.14
CA GLY A 124 -8.53 -9.69 1.89
C GLY A 124 -7.95 -9.04 0.64
N TYR A 125 -7.88 -7.72 0.59
CA TYR A 125 -7.34 -7.01 -0.59
C TYR A 125 -5.84 -7.21 -0.79
N PRO A 126 -4.98 -7.16 0.25
CA PRO A 126 -3.57 -7.51 0.11
C PRO A 126 -3.34 -8.93 -0.40
N LEU A 127 -4.09 -9.92 0.11
CA LEU A 127 -4.00 -11.30 -0.39
C LEU A 127 -4.41 -11.39 -1.86
N CYS A 128 -5.49 -10.74 -2.27
CA CYS A 128 -5.91 -10.69 -3.67
C CYS A 128 -4.82 -10.08 -4.57
N PHE A 129 -4.14 -9.03 -4.09
CA PHE A 129 -3.03 -8.44 -4.83
C PHE A 129 -1.85 -9.40 -4.97
N LEU A 130 -1.44 -10.09 -3.90
CA LEU A 130 -0.33 -11.06 -3.95
C LEU A 130 -0.62 -12.19 -4.94
N VAL A 131 -1.84 -12.70 -4.97
CA VAL A 131 -2.26 -13.72 -5.95
C VAL A 131 -2.23 -13.15 -7.38
N ALA A 132 -2.71 -11.93 -7.58
CA ALA A 132 -2.68 -11.26 -8.88
C ALA A 132 -1.26 -10.99 -9.36
N LEU A 133 -0.36 -10.57 -8.47
CA LEU A 133 1.05 -10.34 -8.75
C LEU A 133 1.76 -11.66 -9.14
N ALA A 134 1.54 -12.73 -8.38
CA ALA A 134 2.11 -14.04 -8.70
C ALA A 134 1.62 -14.56 -10.06
N PHE A 135 0.35 -14.37 -10.39
CA PHE A 135 -0.19 -14.72 -11.71
C PHE A 135 0.47 -13.91 -12.83
N ALA A 136 0.60 -12.60 -12.66
CA ALA A 136 1.22 -11.72 -13.65
C ALA A 136 2.70 -12.08 -13.88
N ASP A 137 3.43 -12.42 -12.81
CA ASP A 137 4.83 -12.84 -12.87
C ASP A 137 4.99 -14.17 -13.64
N ILE A 138 4.13 -15.16 -13.36
CA ILE A 138 4.13 -16.44 -14.11
C ILE A 138 3.88 -16.20 -15.59
N MET A 139 2.94 -15.34 -15.96
CA MET A 139 2.65 -15.02 -17.36
C MET A 139 3.81 -14.29 -18.03
N GLN A 140 4.47 -13.38 -17.32
CA GLN A 140 5.68 -12.69 -17.79
C GLN A 140 6.82 -13.67 -18.01
N LEU A 141 7.12 -14.55 -17.06
CA LEU A 141 8.19 -15.56 -17.19
C LEU A 141 7.92 -16.50 -18.36
N PHE A 142 6.68 -16.92 -18.56
CA PHE A 142 6.30 -17.76 -19.69
C PHE A 142 6.56 -17.05 -21.03
N LEU A 143 6.17 -15.78 -21.13
CA LEU A 143 6.40 -14.99 -22.35
C LEU A 143 7.89 -14.73 -22.58
N SER A 144 8.64 -14.42 -21.55
CA SER A 144 10.09 -14.21 -21.61
C SER A 144 10.82 -15.48 -22.09
N PHE A 145 10.43 -16.64 -21.59
CA PHE A 145 10.99 -17.92 -22.01
C PHE A 145 10.80 -18.16 -23.52
N ILE A 146 9.64 -17.78 -24.08
CA ILE A 146 9.34 -17.95 -25.53
C ILE A 146 10.14 -16.96 -26.35
N LEU A 147 10.19 -15.68 -25.98
CA LEU A 147 10.70 -14.59 -26.81
C LEU A 147 12.20 -14.33 -26.65
N LEU A 148 12.73 -14.40 -25.44
CA LEU A 148 14.06 -13.89 -25.11
C LEU A 148 15.12 -14.97 -24.89
N LYS A 149 14.77 -16.25 -24.89
CA LYS A 149 15.69 -17.42 -24.84
C LYS A 149 16.83 -17.33 -23.81
N GLY A 150 16.63 -16.75 -22.66
CA GLY A 150 17.69 -16.56 -21.68
C GLY A 150 17.20 -16.58 -20.26
N PRO A 151 18.12 -16.48 -19.27
CA PRO A 151 17.75 -16.49 -17.86
C PRO A 151 16.81 -15.33 -17.54
N ASP A 152 15.74 -15.65 -16.83
CA ASP A 152 14.67 -14.72 -16.54
C ASP A 152 14.70 -14.31 -15.08
N TYR A 153 14.29 -13.08 -14.83
CA TYR A 153 14.12 -12.54 -13.48
C TYR A 153 12.63 -12.49 -13.13
N SER A 154 12.29 -13.10 -12.00
CA SER A 154 10.97 -12.99 -11.40
C SER A 154 10.79 -11.62 -10.75
N VAL A 155 9.74 -10.90 -11.14
CA VAL A 155 9.39 -9.61 -10.50
C VAL A 155 8.97 -9.82 -9.05
N VAL A 156 8.34 -10.96 -8.72
CA VAL A 156 7.98 -11.30 -7.33
C VAL A 156 9.23 -11.47 -6.49
N VAL A 157 10.22 -12.23 -6.97
CA VAL A 157 11.47 -12.44 -6.24
C VAL A 157 12.21 -11.10 -6.07
N GLU A 158 12.31 -10.30 -7.13
CA GLU A 158 12.95 -8.99 -7.05
C GLU A 158 12.20 -8.03 -6.13
N SER A 159 10.86 -8.09 -6.11
CA SER A 159 10.03 -7.29 -5.20
C SER A 159 10.25 -7.63 -3.73
N VAL A 160 10.47 -8.90 -3.43
CA VAL A 160 10.76 -9.35 -2.05
C VAL A 160 12.22 -9.05 -1.69
N THR A 161 13.16 -9.34 -2.58
CA THR A 161 14.58 -9.09 -2.35
C THR A 161 14.88 -7.61 -2.19
N ALA A 162 14.22 -6.73 -2.96
CA ALA A 162 14.37 -5.28 -2.84
C ALA A 162 14.05 -4.73 -1.44
N LEU A 163 13.17 -5.40 -0.67
CA LEU A 163 12.89 -5.01 0.71
C LEU A 163 14.09 -5.23 1.64
N PHE A 164 14.93 -6.22 1.34
CA PHE A 164 16.02 -6.66 2.21
C PHE A 164 17.40 -6.46 1.58
N THR A 165 17.48 -6.13 0.29
CA THR A 165 18.75 -5.88 -0.40
C THR A 165 19.40 -4.63 0.18
N PRO A 166 20.68 -4.70 0.59
CA PRO A 166 21.37 -3.55 1.13
C PRO A 166 21.51 -2.48 0.05
N ILE A 167 21.04 -1.28 0.35
CA ILE A 167 21.24 -0.06 -0.43
C ILE A 167 22.43 0.65 0.20
N TYR A 168 23.41 1.00 -0.62
CA TYR A 168 24.56 1.77 -0.20
C TYR A 168 24.31 3.24 -0.56
N ASN A 169 24.04 4.06 0.45
CA ASN A 169 23.91 5.50 0.28
C ASN A 169 25.20 6.19 0.72
N ASP A 170 25.75 7.05 -0.13
CA ASP A 170 26.83 7.93 0.23
C ASP A 170 26.22 9.21 0.82
N ILE A 171 26.30 9.34 2.14
CA ILE A 171 25.86 10.54 2.85
C ILE A 171 27.07 11.15 3.52
N ASN A 172 27.43 12.36 3.10
CA ASN A 172 28.60 13.10 3.63
C ASN A 172 29.94 12.35 3.55
N GLY A 173 30.13 11.50 2.53
CA GLY A 173 31.34 10.70 2.36
C GLY A 173 31.39 9.41 3.18
N GLU A 174 30.33 9.06 3.90
CA GLU A 174 30.19 7.78 4.58
C GLU A 174 29.20 6.86 3.84
N ILE A 175 29.64 5.62 3.57
CA ILE A 175 28.79 4.60 2.95
C ILE A 175 27.90 3.99 4.02
N ILE A 176 26.64 4.38 4.05
CA ILE A 176 25.64 3.82 4.97
C ILE A 176 24.94 2.63 4.30
N LYS A 177 24.95 1.47 4.98
CA LYS A 177 24.20 0.29 4.57
C LYS A 177 22.75 0.43 5.03
N GLY A 178 21.84 0.65 4.08
CA GLY A 178 20.42 0.67 4.32
C GLY A 178 19.69 -0.46 3.57
N CYS A 179 18.39 -0.55 3.74
CA CYS A 179 17.49 -1.35 2.88
C CYS A 179 16.23 -0.52 2.61
N LEU A 180 15.34 -1.01 1.77
CA LEU A 180 14.11 -0.25 1.43
C LEU A 180 13.27 0.11 2.68
N LEU A 181 13.30 -0.74 3.71
CA LEU A 181 12.62 -0.49 4.98
C LEU A 181 13.39 0.49 5.88
N PHE A 182 14.73 0.52 5.78
CA PHE A 182 15.62 1.37 6.56
C PHE A 182 16.69 1.96 5.64
N PRO A 183 16.36 2.96 4.82
CA PRO A 183 17.24 3.47 3.76
C PRO A 183 18.57 4.01 4.31
N ASN A 184 18.57 4.61 5.50
CA ASN A 184 19.77 5.13 6.17
C ASN A 184 20.29 4.20 7.29
N GLY A 185 20.00 2.87 7.17
CA GLY A 185 20.44 1.88 8.13
C GLY A 185 19.75 2.00 9.49
N PHE A 186 20.35 1.36 10.52
CA PHE A 186 19.86 1.40 11.90
C PHE A 186 20.44 2.61 12.68
N THR A 187 20.68 3.70 12.02
CA THR A 187 21.02 4.98 12.68
C THR A 187 19.75 5.61 13.27
N LEU A 188 19.91 6.54 14.20
CA LEU A 188 18.78 7.23 14.83
C LEU A 188 17.95 8.00 13.79
N VAL A 189 18.61 8.59 12.81
CA VAL A 189 17.97 9.26 11.66
C VAL A 189 17.23 8.25 10.79
N GLY A 190 17.86 7.12 10.43
CA GLY A 190 17.22 6.08 9.61
C GLY A 190 16.01 5.45 10.27
N ILE A 191 16.02 5.24 11.59
CA ILE A 191 14.85 4.77 12.35
C ILE A 191 13.73 5.80 12.32
N THR A 192 14.04 7.09 12.49
CA THR A 192 13.05 8.18 12.46
C THR A 192 12.41 8.31 11.09
N GLU A 193 13.17 8.20 10.00
CA GLU A 193 12.65 8.24 8.63
C GLU A 193 11.73 7.05 8.37
N SER A 194 12.15 5.84 8.75
CA SER A 194 11.33 4.64 8.60
C SER A 194 10.03 4.75 9.39
N LEU A 195 10.11 5.22 10.65
CA LEU A 195 8.93 5.44 11.49
C LEU A 195 8.00 6.49 10.88
N SER A 196 8.53 7.57 10.31
CA SER A 196 7.77 8.61 9.61
C SER A 196 7.05 8.03 8.38
N TYR A 197 7.72 7.18 7.60
CA TYR A 197 7.15 6.51 6.44
C TYR A 197 6.00 5.58 6.84
N PHE A 198 6.20 4.72 7.85
CA PHE A 198 5.14 3.84 8.35
C PHE A 198 3.96 4.63 8.95
N THR A 199 4.23 5.73 9.65
CA THR A 199 3.19 6.62 10.18
C THR A 199 2.40 7.26 9.04
N PHE A 200 3.07 7.69 7.98
CA PHE A 200 2.42 8.23 6.78
C PHE A 200 1.51 7.20 6.10
N LEU A 201 1.96 5.96 5.95
CA LEU A 201 1.14 4.87 5.39
C LEU A 201 -0.08 4.58 6.28
N ALA A 202 0.13 4.48 7.60
CA ALA A 202 -0.95 4.23 8.55
C ALA A 202 -1.98 5.38 8.56
N PHE A 203 -1.51 6.62 8.49
CA PHE A 203 -2.37 7.81 8.38
C PHE A 203 -3.22 7.77 7.11
N ASN A 204 -2.60 7.53 5.96
CA ASN A 204 -3.33 7.43 4.70
C ASN A 204 -4.37 6.31 4.76
N TYR A 205 -4.01 5.14 5.28
CA TYR A 205 -4.93 4.02 5.41
C TYR A 205 -6.13 4.35 6.30
N ALA A 206 -5.90 4.96 7.48
CA ALA A 206 -6.96 5.41 8.38
C ALA A 206 -7.85 6.48 7.74
N PHE A 207 -7.25 7.41 6.97
CA PHE A 207 -7.97 8.43 6.23
C PHE A 207 -8.91 7.83 5.18
N TRP A 208 -8.44 6.82 4.41
CA TRP A 208 -9.27 6.16 3.42
C TRP A 208 -10.43 5.37 4.04
N ILE A 209 -10.21 4.73 5.19
CA ILE A 209 -11.28 4.10 5.95
C ILE A 209 -12.29 5.14 6.44
N PHE A 210 -11.83 6.22 7.04
CA PHE A 210 -12.67 7.29 7.57
C PHE A 210 -13.52 7.94 6.47
N CYS A 211 -12.90 8.30 5.35
CA CYS A 211 -13.62 8.84 4.21
C CYS A 211 -14.59 7.81 3.59
N GLY A 212 -14.22 6.52 3.59
CA GLY A 212 -15.10 5.43 3.17
C GLY A 212 -16.38 5.33 4.02
N THR A 213 -16.32 5.75 5.30
CA THR A 213 -17.52 5.84 6.17
C THR A 213 -18.37 7.08 5.88
N LEU A 214 -17.73 8.21 5.59
CA LEU A 214 -18.40 9.47 5.31
C LEU A 214 -19.08 9.49 3.95
N PHE A 215 -18.40 9.00 2.92
CA PHE A 215 -18.88 9.04 1.54
C PHE A 215 -19.60 7.74 1.16
N ARG A 216 -20.92 7.77 1.14
CA ARG A 216 -21.75 6.61 0.79
C ARG A 216 -21.75 6.25 -0.70
N ARG A 217 -21.59 7.26 -1.56
CA ARG A 217 -21.65 7.11 -3.03
C ARG A 217 -20.32 7.55 -3.62
N ASN A 218 -19.71 6.72 -4.47
CA ASN A 218 -18.40 6.98 -5.07
C ASN A 218 -17.29 7.30 -4.02
N ALA A 219 -17.28 6.56 -2.91
CA ALA A 219 -16.38 6.81 -1.78
C ALA A 219 -14.91 6.98 -2.20
N TRP A 220 -14.40 6.09 -3.07
CA TRP A 220 -13.02 6.12 -3.53
C TRP A 220 -12.66 7.43 -4.27
N LEU A 221 -13.55 7.93 -5.15
CA LEU A 221 -13.29 9.14 -5.93
C LEU A 221 -13.33 10.39 -5.05
N LEU A 222 -14.30 10.47 -4.13
CA LEU A 222 -14.41 11.59 -3.18
C LEU A 222 -13.26 11.57 -2.16
N THR A 223 -12.80 10.39 -1.74
CA THR A 223 -11.62 10.26 -0.88
C THR A 223 -10.37 10.75 -1.60
N LEU A 224 -10.17 10.36 -2.85
CA LEU A 224 -9.03 10.81 -3.66
C LEU A 224 -9.06 12.33 -3.86
N ALA A 225 -10.23 12.88 -4.20
CA ALA A 225 -10.39 14.34 -4.34
C ALA A 225 -10.09 15.08 -3.03
N SER A 226 -10.62 14.60 -1.89
CA SER A 226 -10.36 15.19 -0.58
C SER A 226 -8.89 15.10 -0.19
N GLN A 227 -8.21 14.01 -0.51
CA GLN A 227 -6.78 13.84 -0.25
C GLN A 227 -5.93 14.83 -1.05
N VAL A 228 -6.25 15.04 -2.33
CA VAL A 228 -5.57 16.05 -3.17
C VAL A 228 -5.74 17.45 -2.59
N VAL A 229 -6.97 17.81 -2.21
CA VAL A 229 -7.24 19.14 -1.63
C VAL A 229 -6.50 19.32 -0.30
N ILE A 230 -6.59 18.35 0.60
CA ILE A 230 -5.88 18.41 1.91
C ILE A 230 -4.37 18.46 1.69
N GLY A 231 -3.82 17.62 0.79
CA GLY A 231 -2.40 17.63 0.45
C GLY A 231 -1.94 19.00 -0.06
N PHE A 232 -2.71 19.62 -0.95
CA PHE A 232 -2.43 20.96 -1.44
C PHE A 232 -2.43 22.01 -0.31
N VAL A 233 -3.45 21.98 0.56
CA VAL A 233 -3.55 22.90 1.71
C VAL A 233 -2.36 22.70 2.67
N VAL A 234 -2.01 21.46 2.99
CA VAL A 234 -0.87 21.16 3.86
C VAL A 234 0.44 21.65 3.26
N ILE A 235 0.67 21.43 1.96
CA ILE A 235 1.86 21.93 1.27
C ILE A 235 1.92 23.46 1.32
N MET A 236 0.80 24.14 1.09
CA MET A 236 0.73 25.62 1.17
C MET A 236 1.01 26.12 2.58
N ILE A 237 0.45 25.49 3.62
CA ILE A 237 0.70 25.83 5.03
C ILE A 237 2.18 25.62 5.37
N LEU A 238 2.76 24.47 5.00
CA LEU A 238 4.15 24.19 5.25
C LEU A 238 5.06 25.21 4.54
N ARG A 239 4.73 25.58 3.31
CA ARG A 239 5.48 26.60 2.55
C ARG A 239 5.44 27.96 3.25
N VAL A 240 4.31 28.35 3.81
CA VAL A 240 4.16 29.65 4.50
C VAL A 240 4.87 29.64 5.87
N LEU A 241 4.77 28.52 6.60
CA LEU A 241 5.30 28.42 7.96
C LEU A 241 6.79 28.09 8.03
N CYS A 242 7.29 27.23 7.12
CA CYS A 242 8.65 26.71 7.20
C CYS A 242 9.65 27.46 6.33
N PHE A 243 9.23 28.09 5.22
CA PHE A 243 10.15 28.76 4.31
C PHE A 243 10.67 30.15 4.73
N PRO A 244 9.99 30.95 5.58
CA PRO A 244 10.56 32.23 6.02
C PRO A 244 11.64 32.12 7.10
N SER A 245 11.82 30.96 7.75
CA SER A 245 12.60 30.83 8.98
C SER A 245 13.69 29.74 8.95
N VAL A 246 13.99 29.15 7.78
CA VAL A 246 15.13 28.23 7.67
C VAL A 246 16.41 29.06 7.41
N ASP A 247 16.74 29.91 8.35
CA ASP A 247 18.15 30.21 8.62
C ASP A 247 18.78 28.91 9.17
N ASN A 248 19.92 28.54 8.61
CA ASN A 248 20.67 27.28 8.78
C ASN A 248 21.15 26.98 10.23
N SER A 249 20.38 27.31 11.26
CA SER A 249 20.77 27.22 12.68
C SER A 249 19.94 26.27 13.54
N LEU A 250 19.07 25.43 12.95
CA LEU A 250 18.38 24.40 13.73
C LEU A 250 19.36 23.27 14.02
N ASP A 251 19.66 23.07 15.29
CA ASP A 251 20.47 21.98 15.80
C ASP A 251 19.79 20.63 15.44
N GLU A 252 20.57 19.62 15.05
CA GLU A 252 20.07 18.30 14.62
C GLU A 252 19.12 17.68 15.65
N SER A 253 19.39 17.91 16.95
CA SER A 253 18.57 17.48 18.07
C SER A 253 17.18 18.10 18.06
N SER A 254 17.04 19.38 17.69
CA SER A 254 15.74 20.07 17.64
C SER A 254 14.89 19.61 16.44
N VAL A 255 15.51 19.28 15.30
CA VAL A 255 14.84 18.70 14.13
C VAL A 255 14.28 17.31 14.47
N LEU A 256 15.06 16.47 15.14
CA LEU A 256 14.61 15.15 15.59
C LEU A 256 13.46 15.24 16.58
N ALA A 257 13.54 16.14 17.57
CA ALA A 257 12.45 16.35 18.54
C ALA A 257 11.16 16.79 17.85
N LEU A 258 11.24 17.67 16.86
CA LEU A 258 10.08 18.10 16.07
C LEU A 258 9.49 16.93 15.26
N ALA A 259 10.32 16.09 14.66
CA ALA A 259 9.87 14.92 13.93
C ALA A 259 9.09 13.94 14.82
N TYR A 260 9.60 13.62 16.01
CA TYR A 260 8.90 12.76 16.99
C TYR A 260 7.58 13.37 17.45
N LEU A 261 7.52 14.68 17.67
CA LEU A 261 6.28 15.38 18.00
C LEU A 261 5.24 15.24 16.87
N CYS A 262 5.64 15.46 15.62
CA CYS A 262 4.76 15.29 14.47
C CYS A 262 4.25 13.86 14.33
N ILE A 263 5.10 12.85 14.55
CA ILE A 263 4.71 11.45 14.57
C ILE A 263 3.68 11.18 15.66
N ALA A 264 3.89 11.68 16.88
CA ALA A 264 2.96 11.50 18.00
C ALA A 264 1.59 12.13 17.69
N ILE A 265 1.56 13.34 17.15
CA ILE A 265 0.31 14.01 16.73
C ILE A 265 -0.39 13.19 15.64
N ALA A 266 0.34 12.68 14.67
CA ALA A 266 -0.23 11.85 13.59
C ALA A 266 -0.92 10.60 14.16
N TRP A 267 -0.31 9.91 15.14
CA TRP A 267 -0.92 8.74 15.79
C TRP A 267 -2.19 9.07 16.57
N VAL A 268 -2.26 10.24 17.22
CA VAL A 268 -3.49 10.72 17.87
C VAL A 268 -4.58 10.95 16.84
N VAL A 269 -4.26 11.57 15.70
CA VAL A 269 -5.23 11.80 14.60
C VAL A 269 -5.70 10.47 14.00
N ILE A 270 -4.79 9.50 13.79
CA ILE A 270 -5.13 8.15 13.33
C ILE A 270 -6.15 7.50 14.30
N ALA A 271 -5.90 7.56 15.59
CA ALA A 271 -6.81 7.03 16.61
C ALA A 271 -8.19 7.70 16.55
N LEU A 272 -8.24 9.01 16.39
CA LEU A 272 -9.49 9.78 16.24
C LEU A 272 -10.25 9.40 14.95
N MET A 273 -9.55 9.16 13.85
CA MET A 273 -10.16 8.70 12.59
C MET A 273 -10.79 7.31 12.75
N TYR A 274 -10.09 6.36 13.38
CA TYR A 274 -10.67 5.04 13.67
C TYR A 274 -11.86 5.12 14.63
N TRP A 275 -11.78 5.97 15.65
CA TRP A 275 -12.89 6.18 16.56
C TRP A 275 -14.11 6.80 15.85
N GLY A 276 -13.88 7.81 14.99
CA GLY A 276 -14.93 8.39 14.16
C GLY A 276 -15.55 7.40 13.19
N SER A 277 -14.74 6.50 12.61
CA SER A 277 -15.22 5.44 11.72
C SER A 277 -16.06 4.38 12.45
N TYR A 278 -15.79 4.17 13.74
CA TYR A 278 -16.53 3.24 14.58
C TYR A 278 -17.90 3.81 15.00
N ARG A 279 -18.03 5.12 15.27
CA ARG A 279 -19.28 5.78 15.67
C ARG A 279 -20.26 5.94 14.49
#